data_3ac584f2f82c3694d073d77bb7ee0894
#
_entry.id   3ac584f2f82c3694d073d77bb7ee0894
#
_cell.length_a   1.000
_cell.length_b   1.000
_cell.length_c   1.000
_cell.angle_alpha   90.00
_cell.angle_beta   90.00
_cell.angle_gamma   90.00
#
_symmetry.space_group_name_H-M   'P 1'
#
loop_
_entity.id
_entity.type
_entity.pdbx_description
1 polymer ?
#
loop_
_entity_poly.entity_id
_entity_poly.type
_entity_poly.pdbx_seq_one_letter_code
_entity_poly.pdbx_strand_id
1 'polypeptide(L)'
;MTSQSRKYRTLFKQLSQQQPNFAGHYVMEIVGCGGGCSFAIAYNAKTGQSFIFPHTFADCYSEQKGFTQNDIFFQKDSRLVMAVGSRYGDQEKCETVYYLVENDNFKEISKQLR
;
A
#
# COMPACT_ATOMS: atom_id res chain seq x y z
N MET A 1 0.32 -19.46 2.43
CA MET A 1 -0.22 -18.40 1.54
C MET A 1 -1.66 -18.10 1.93
N THR A 2 -2.00 -16.83 2.10
CA THR A 2 -3.37 -16.41 2.42
C THR A 2 -4.25 -16.48 1.18
N SER A 3 -5.57 -16.43 1.36
CA SER A 3 -6.50 -16.37 0.23
C SER A 3 -6.27 -15.14 -0.65
N GLN A 4 -5.90 -14.02 -0.05
CA GLN A 4 -5.57 -12.81 -0.80
C GLN A 4 -4.30 -13.00 -1.63
N SER A 5 -3.30 -13.67 -1.10
CA SER A 5 -2.07 -13.95 -1.86
C SER A 5 -2.34 -14.87 -3.05
N ARG A 6 -3.24 -15.84 -2.91
CA ARG A 6 -3.63 -16.69 -4.04
C ARG A 6 -4.27 -15.88 -5.15
N LYS A 7 -5.11 -14.91 -4.79
CA LYS A 7 -5.81 -14.05 -5.76
C LYS A 7 -4.81 -13.28 -6.63
N TYR A 8 -3.66 -12.92 -6.06
CA TYR A 8 -2.65 -12.13 -6.76
C TYR A 8 -1.40 -12.95 -7.11
N ARG A 9 -1.53 -14.26 -7.28
CA ARG A 9 -0.40 -15.15 -7.53
C ARG A 9 0.50 -14.70 -8.68
N THR A 10 -0.11 -14.34 -9.82
CA THR A 10 0.65 -13.92 -11.00
C THR A 10 1.45 -12.66 -10.71
N LEU A 11 0.85 -11.72 -9.98
CA LEU A 11 1.49 -10.47 -9.63
C LEU A 11 2.67 -10.71 -8.69
N PHE A 12 2.51 -11.55 -7.66
CA PHE A 12 3.60 -11.89 -6.76
C PHE A 12 4.73 -12.62 -7.49
N LYS A 13 4.40 -13.45 -8.48
CA LYS A 13 5.41 -14.11 -9.28
C LYS A 13 6.23 -13.10 -10.07
N GLN A 14 5.58 -12.08 -10.62
CA GLN A 14 6.27 -11.00 -11.32
C GLN A 14 7.18 -10.22 -10.37
N LEU A 15 6.71 -9.94 -9.15
CA LEU A 15 7.50 -9.23 -8.16
C LEU A 15 8.76 -10.01 -7.78
N SER A 16 8.68 -11.33 -7.69
CA SER A 16 9.83 -12.16 -7.30
C SER A 16 10.97 -12.09 -8.32
N GLN A 17 10.70 -11.62 -9.52
CA GLN A 17 11.68 -11.51 -10.60
C GLN A 17 12.29 -10.11 -10.70
N GLN A 18 11.83 -9.17 -9.89
CA GLN A 18 12.29 -7.79 -9.92
C GLN A 18 13.39 -7.55 -8.89
N GLN A 19 14.16 -6.48 -9.11
CA GLN A 19 15.13 -6.01 -8.14
C GLN A 19 14.42 -5.36 -6.97
N PRO A 20 14.92 -5.49 -5.73
CA PRO A 20 14.34 -4.79 -4.59
C PRO A 20 14.29 -3.29 -4.82
N ASN A 21 13.14 -2.69 -4.49
CA ASN A 21 12.92 -1.26 -4.68
C ASN A 21 12.46 -0.56 -3.40
N PHE A 22 12.43 -1.28 -2.26
CA PHE A 22 11.93 -0.73 -1.01
C PHE A 22 12.65 -1.38 0.16
N ALA A 23 13.06 -0.57 1.13
CA ALA A 23 13.66 -1.00 2.40
C ALA A 23 14.85 -1.97 2.24
N GLY A 24 15.52 -1.93 1.09
CA GLY A 24 16.73 -2.70 0.83
C GLY A 24 16.53 -4.12 0.33
N HIS A 25 15.45 -4.79 0.68
CA HIS A 25 15.23 -6.18 0.28
C HIS A 25 13.79 -6.53 -0.05
N TYR A 26 12.93 -5.55 -0.15
CA TYR A 26 11.53 -5.75 -0.55
C TYR A 26 11.30 -5.26 -1.97
N VAL A 27 10.43 -5.96 -2.67
CA VAL A 27 9.87 -5.50 -3.92
C VAL A 27 8.44 -5.07 -3.62
N MET A 28 8.10 -3.82 -3.89
CA MET A 28 6.77 -3.29 -3.60
C MET A 28 6.13 -2.78 -4.87
N GLU A 29 4.82 -3.00 -5.01
CA GLU A 29 4.04 -2.52 -6.14
C GLU A 29 2.69 -2.01 -5.67
N ILE A 30 2.24 -0.95 -6.31
CA ILE A 30 0.94 -0.35 -6.07
C ILE A 30 -0.04 -0.92 -7.08
N VAL A 31 -1.15 -1.44 -6.59
CA VAL A 31 -2.16 -2.13 -7.39
C VAL A 31 -3.45 -1.33 -7.36
N GLY A 32 -4.00 -1.06 -8.55
CA GLY A 32 -5.33 -0.49 -8.65
C GLY A 32 -6.38 -1.56 -8.44
N CYS A 33 -7.41 -1.26 -7.63
CA CYS A 33 -8.51 -2.19 -7.39
C CYS A 33 -9.76 -1.86 -8.20
N GLY A 34 -9.62 -0.95 -9.18
CA GLY A 34 -10.73 -0.50 -10.01
C GLY A 34 -11.54 0.58 -9.33
N GLY A 35 -12.17 1.47 -10.11
CA GLY A 35 -13.07 2.46 -9.57
C GLY A 35 -12.45 3.50 -8.65
N GLY A 36 -11.18 3.84 -8.84
CA GLY A 36 -10.52 4.90 -8.08
C GLY A 36 -10.04 4.48 -6.70
N CYS A 37 -9.48 3.29 -6.58
CA CYS A 37 -8.82 2.87 -5.35
C CYS A 37 -7.49 2.19 -5.64
N SER A 38 -6.65 2.09 -4.61
CA SER A 38 -5.35 1.41 -4.72
C SER A 38 -4.92 0.84 -3.37
N PHE A 39 -3.98 -0.09 -3.44
CA PHE A 39 -3.34 -0.66 -2.27
C PHE A 39 -1.94 -1.11 -2.67
N ALA A 40 -1.12 -1.48 -1.69
CA ALA A 40 0.23 -1.96 -1.96
C ALA A 40 0.36 -3.43 -1.62
N ILE A 41 1.15 -4.14 -2.42
CA ILE A 41 1.60 -5.49 -2.14
C ILE A 41 3.12 -5.48 -2.06
N ALA A 42 3.68 -6.40 -1.30
CA ALA A 42 5.12 -6.47 -1.13
C ALA A 42 5.60 -7.91 -1.08
N TYR A 43 6.85 -8.11 -1.47
CA TYR A 43 7.51 -9.40 -1.51
C TYR A 43 8.90 -9.25 -0.88
N ASN A 44 9.20 -10.08 0.11
CA ASN A 44 10.51 -10.09 0.74
C ASN A 44 11.45 -10.96 -0.09
N ALA A 45 12.40 -10.32 -0.77
CA ALA A 45 13.32 -11.02 -1.67
C ALA A 45 14.26 -11.98 -0.95
N LYS A 46 14.45 -11.81 0.35
CA LYS A 46 15.32 -12.71 1.15
C LYS A 46 14.62 -13.99 1.56
N THR A 47 13.33 -13.91 1.88
CA THR A 47 12.60 -15.04 2.47
C THR A 47 11.54 -15.62 1.57
N GLY A 48 11.12 -14.90 0.52
CA GLY A 48 10.03 -15.32 -0.33
C GLY A 48 8.64 -15.01 0.25
N GLN A 49 8.57 -14.35 1.40
CA GLN A 49 7.31 -14.02 2.05
C GLN A 49 6.63 -12.86 1.35
N SER A 50 5.34 -12.99 1.08
CA SER A 50 4.54 -11.91 0.49
C SER A 50 3.54 -11.39 1.51
N PHE A 51 3.19 -10.11 1.41
CA PHE A 51 2.21 -9.48 2.28
C PHE A 51 1.54 -8.31 1.57
N ILE A 52 0.41 -7.86 2.10
CA ILE A 52 -0.46 -6.92 1.43
C ILE A 52 -0.97 -5.89 2.45
N PHE A 53 -1.30 -4.68 1.97
CA PHE A 53 -1.91 -3.65 2.81
C PHE A 53 -3.15 -4.20 3.50
N PRO A 54 -3.37 -3.81 4.76
CA PRO A 54 -4.61 -4.21 5.47
C PRO A 54 -5.86 -3.52 4.94
N HIS A 55 -5.70 -2.42 4.20
CA HIS A 55 -6.82 -1.63 3.66
C HIS A 55 -6.53 -1.17 2.25
N THR A 56 -7.59 -0.89 1.48
CA THR A 56 -7.47 -0.17 0.22
C THR A 56 -7.71 1.32 0.46
N PHE A 57 -7.17 2.16 -0.42
CA PHE A 57 -7.32 3.61 -0.32
C PHE A 57 -8.05 4.12 -1.55
N ALA A 58 -9.20 4.75 -1.35
CA ALA A 58 -10.04 5.27 -2.42
C ALA A 58 -9.89 6.78 -2.55
N ASP A 59 -10.22 7.29 -3.75
CA ASP A 59 -10.33 8.73 -3.96
C ASP A 59 -11.35 9.31 -3.00
N CYS A 60 -11.12 10.54 -2.55
CA CYS A 60 -11.97 11.16 -1.55
C CYS A 60 -12.15 12.64 -1.82
N TYR A 61 -13.11 13.26 -1.12
CA TYR A 61 -13.43 14.66 -1.24
C TYR A 61 -13.48 15.32 0.12
N SER A 62 -12.86 16.50 0.25
CA SER A 62 -12.97 17.29 1.47
C SER A 62 -13.41 18.70 1.11
N GLU A 63 -14.17 19.33 2.01
CA GLU A 63 -14.66 20.70 1.79
C GLU A 63 -13.50 21.69 1.68
N GLN A 64 -12.44 21.45 2.41
CA GLN A 64 -11.30 22.36 2.46
C GLN A 64 -10.35 22.22 1.29
N LYS A 65 -10.16 20.99 0.79
CA LYS A 65 -9.15 20.70 -0.24
C LYS A 65 -9.74 20.20 -1.56
N GLY A 66 -11.04 20.01 -1.63
CA GLY A 66 -11.70 19.48 -2.81
C GLY A 66 -11.40 18.01 -3.04
N PHE A 67 -11.39 17.60 -4.28
CA PHE A 67 -11.12 16.21 -4.66
C PHE A 67 -9.65 15.86 -4.42
N THR A 68 -9.43 14.71 -3.78
CA THR A 68 -8.09 14.17 -3.55
C THR A 68 -8.01 12.78 -4.16
N GLN A 69 -7.08 12.60 -5.08
CA GLN A 69 -6.82 11.30 -5.67
C GLN A 69 -6.04 10.45 -4.67
N ASN A 70 -6.41 9.15 -4.55
CA ASN A 70 -5.66 8.23 -3.71
C ASN A 70 -4.23 8.10 -4.25
N ASP A 71 -3.28 7.92 -3.35
CA ASP A 71 -1.88 7.76 -3.73
C ASP A 71 -1.11 7.04 -2.62
N ILE A 72 -0.02 6.40 -3.01
CA ILE A 72 0.84 5.68 -2.07
C ILE A 72 2.27 6.04 -2.41
N PHE A 73 3.04 6.48 -1.40
CA PHE A 73 4.40 6.95 -1.56
C PHE A 73 5.35 6.10 -0.74
N PHE A 74 6.48 5.74 -1.32
CA PHE A 74 7.56 5.06 -0.61
C PHE A 74 8.90 5.42 -1.23
N GLN A 75 9.98 5.19 -0.50
CA GLN A 75 11.33 5.44 -0.96
C GLN A 75 12.18 4.18 -0.84
N LYS A 76 13.15 4.04 -1.73
CA LYS A 76 13.99 2.85 -1.83
C LYS A 76 14.72 2.52 -0.53
N ASP A 77 15.19 3.54 0.18
CA ASP A 77 16.04 3.35 1.36
C ASP A 77 15.29 3.53 2.69
N SER A 78 13.95 3.52 2.64
CA SER A 78 13.13 3.75 3.81
C SER A 78 12.13 2.61 3.99
N ARG A 79 11.79 2.31 5.24
CA ARG A 79 10.72 1.35 5.57
C ARG A 79 9.37 2.04 5.78
N LEU A 80 9.32 3.35 5.56
CA LEU A 80 8.13 4.15 5.76
C LEU A 80 7.32 4.20 4.45
N VAL A 81 6.00 4.00 4.57
CA VAL A 81 5.05 4.12 3.47
C VAL A 81 3.97 5.11 3.88
N MET A 82 3.68 6.07 3.00
CA MET A 82 2.61 7.04 3.22
C MET A 82 1.49 6.77 2.23
N ALA A 83 0.26 6.64 2.71
CA ALA A 83 -0.90 6.41 1.88
C ALA A 83 -1.94 7.51 2.10
N VAL A 84 -2.53 7.97 1.01
CA VAL A 84 -3.49 9.07 1.02
C VAL A 84 -4.80 8.58 0.41
N GLY A 85 -5.93 8.86 1.05
CA GLY A 85 -7.24 8.53 0.55
C GLY A 85 -8.19 8.12 1.66
N SER A 86 -9.33 7.54 1.25
CA SER A 86 -10.34 7.03 2.18
C SER A 86 -10.18 5.51 2.32
N ARG A 87 -10.00 5.04 3.56
CA ARG A 87 -9.78 3.62 3.82
C ARG A 87 -11.07 2.80 3.90
N TYR A 88 -12.17 3.44 4.20
CA TYR A 88 -13.41 2.74 4.52
C TYR A 88 -14.54 3.00 3.54
N GLY A 89 -14.20 3.54 2.38
CA GLY A 89 -15.20 3.87 1.38
C GLY A 89 -16.02 5.12 1.67
N ASP A 90 -15.71 5.82 2.74
CA ASP A 90 -16.34 7.09 3.07
C ASP A 90 -15.61 8.22 2.35
N GLN A 91 -16.13 8.62 1.21
CA GLN A 91 -15.47 9.59 0.35
C GLN A 91 -15.33 10.99 0.98
N GLU A 92 -15.99 11.23 2.10
CA GLU A 92 -15.85 12.50 2.82
C GLU A 92 -14.70 12.51 3.81
N LYS A 93 -14.06 11.35 4.06
CA LYS A 93 -12.98 11.25 5.03
C LYS A 93 -11.65 10.95 4.34
N CYS A 94 -10.97 12.01 3.95
CA CYS A 94 -9.61 11.89 3.43
C CYS A 94 -8.62 11.77 4.59
N GLU A 95 -7.73 10.80 4.50
CA GLU A 95 -6.70 10.57 5.51
C GLU A 95 -5.33 10.47 4.86
N THR A 96 -4.30 10.84 5.61
CA THR A 96 -2.92 10.47 5.32
C THR A 96 -2.49 9.48 6.40
N VAL A 97 -2.13 8.27 5.99
CA VAL A 97 -1.79 7.19 6.91
C VAL A 97 -0.36 6.79 6.67
N TYR A 98 0.39 6.62 7.76
CA TYR A 98 1.78 6.21 7.70
C TYR A 98 1.91 4.78 8.20
N TYR A 99 2.60 3.96 7.41
CA TYR A 99 2.89 2.58 7.76
C TYR A 99 4.40 2.39 7.85
N LEU A 100 4.82 1.54 8.77
CA LEU A 100 6.20 1.08 8.84
C LEU A 100 6.21 -0.40 8.49
N VAL A 101 7.09 -0.80 7.57
CA VAL A 101 7.25 -2.22 7.24
C VAL A 101 8.18 -2.86 8.26
N GLU A 102 7.64 -3.85 8.98
CA GLU A 102 8.42 -4.62 9.95
C GLU A 102 7.81 -6.01 10.08
N ASN A 103 8.67 -7.02 10.18
CA ASN A 103 8.26 -8.43 10.29
C ASN A 103 7.36 -8.86 9.13
N ASP A 104 7.68 -8.42 7.92
CA ASP A 104 6.93 -8.71 6.70
C ASP A 104 5.45 -8.31 6.83
N ASN A 105 5.22 -7.13 7.39
CA ASN A 105 3.87 -6.60 7.59
C ASN A 105 3.89 -5.07 7.51
N PHE A 106 2.75 -4.49 7.13
CA PHE A 106 2.55 -3.04 7.15
C PHE A 106 1.92 -2.66 8.48
N LYS A 107 2.67 -2.00 9.35
CA LYS A 107 2.20 -1.58 10.65
C LYS A 107 1.83 -0.10 10.62
N GLU A 108 0.57 0.21 10.89
CA GLU A 108 0.13 1.60 10.96
C GLU A 108 0.75 2.27 12.18
N ILE A 109 1.46 3.38 11.97
CA ILE A 109 2.13 4.10 13.05
C ILE A 109 1.54 5.48 13.30
N SER A 110 0.84 6.06 12.32
CA SER A 110 0.25 7.39 12.48
C SER A 110 -0.80 7.62 11.40
N LYS A 111 -1.74 8.52 11.68
CA LYS A 111 -2.71 8.96 10.69
C LYS A 111 -3.11 10.41 10.96
N GLN A 112 -3.49 11.11 9.89
CA GLN A 112 -3.97 12.48 9.96
C GLN A 112 -5.17 12.63 9.05
N LEU A 113 -6.21 13.29 9.53
CA LEU A 113 -7.33 13.69 8.69
C LEU A 113 -6.92 14.87 7.81
N ARG A 114 -7.36 14.86 6.58
CA ARG A 114 -7.03 15.90 5.62
C ARG A 114 -8.19 16.82 5.34
#